data_d00a3f6e0a8c75af7c1d7ef96d96becf
#
_entry.id   d00a3f6e0a8c75af7c1d7ef96d96becf
#
_cell.length_a   1.000
_cell.length_b   1.000
_cell.length_c   1.000
_cell.angle_alpha   90.00
_cell.angle_beta   90.00
_cell.angle_gamma   90.00
#
_symmetry.space_group_name_H-M   'P 1'
#
loop_
_entity.id
_entity.type
_entity.pdbx_description
1 polymer ?
#
loop_
_entity_poly.entity_id
_entity_poly.type
_entity_poly.pdbx_seq_one_letter_code
_entity_poly.pdbx_strand_id
1 'polypeptide(L)'
;HLVHDKYTHKVIDGFHLVGSGLPLDRISREPSLGSTKIFSDDYKNDVLSFETKYSKKHLFRYDSGLMYPLRKLQNHMDGSIIDFANMMKRQAVSYGYVNFAANNNGFTLMDVYSYSEKHNLDNGEGNRDGENYNFSHNYGWEGETKNKQILSVRAQHVRLALAATLLSQGVPLLLAGDEGFNSQDGNNN
;
A
#
# COMPACT_ATOMS: atom_id res chain seq x y z
N HIS A 1 0.89 10.12 -25.47
CA HIS A 1 2.14 10.49 -26.17
C HIS A 1 3.42 10.13 -25.38
N LEU A 2 3.36 9.94 -24.05
CA LEU A 2 4.53 9.57 -23.23
C LEU A 2 4.83 8.07 -23.21
N VAL A 3 3.91 7.22 -23.66
CA VAL A 3 4.02 5.76 -23.52
C VAL A 3 4.72 5.10 -24.71
N HIS A 4 4.83 5.76 -25.83
CA HIS A 4 5.46 5.25 -27.05
C HIS A 4 6.32 6.31 -27.72
N ASP A 5 7.60 6.32 -27.41
CA ASP A 5 8.57 6.94 -28.30
C ASP A 5 8.99 5.90 -29.36
N LYS A 6 8.93 6.29 -30.63
CA LYS A 6 9.18 5.45 -31.80
C LYS A 6 10.65 4.96 -31.88
N TYR A 7 11.52 5.52 -31.04
CA TYR A 7 12.98 5.31 -31.10
C TYR A 7 13.62 4.83 -29.78
N THR A 8 12.85 4.87 -28.66
CA THR A 8 13.34 4.37 -27.37
C THR A 8 12.48 3.20 -26.96
N HIS A 9 13.11 2.15 -26.42
CA HIS A 9 12.42 1.05 -25.79
C HIS A 9 11.48 1.59 -24.71
N LYS A 10 10.35 0.90 -24.48
CA LYS A 10 9.33 1.21 -23.49
C LYS A 10 9.98 1.67 -22.16
N VAL A 11 9.86 2.96 -21.86
CA VAL A 11 10.49 3.58 -20.69
C VAL A 11 9.62 3.44 -19.44
N ILE A 12 8.30 3.25 -19.63
CA ILE A 12 7.30 3.21 -18.54
C ILE A 12 6.48 1.96 -18.67
N ASP A 13 6.45 1.14 -17.62
CA ASP A 13 5.70 -0.12 -17.56
C ASP A 13 4.28 0.04 -17.03
N GLY A 14 4.00 1.13 -16.30
CA GLY A 14 2.68 1.38 -15.74
C GLY A 14 2.54 2.76 -15.10
N PHE A 15 1.32 3.04 -14.68
CA PHE A 15 0.95 4.28 -14.00
C PHE A 15 0.14 4.00 -12.76
N HIS A 16 0.42 4.72 -11.68
CA HIS A 16 -0.48 4.84 -10.55
C HIS A 16 -1.30 6.12 -10.72
N LEU A 17 -2.60 5.96 -10.88
CA LEU A 17 -3.55 7.05 -11.08
C LEU A 17 -4.20 7.38 -9.73
N VAL A 18 -3.96 8.59 -9.26
CA VAL A 18 -4.44 9.09 -7.96
C VAL A 18 -5.43 10.22 -8.17
N GLY A 19 -6.52 10.22 -7.42
CA GLY A 19 -7.54 11.26 -7.42
C GLY A 19 -8.94 10.71 -7.68
N SER A 20 -9.94 11.52 -7.33
CA SER A 20 -11.36 11.18 -7.52
C SER A 20 -11.85 11.63 -8.90
N GLY A 21 -12.82 10.88 -9.45
CA GLY A 21 -13.48 11.24 -10.70
C GLY A 21 -12.64 11.03 -11.96
N LEU A 22 -11.59 10.23 -11.88
CA LEU A 22 -10.78 9.84 -13.03
C LEU A 22 -11.63 9.06 -14.05
N PRO A 23 -11.44 9.27 -15.37
CA PRO A 23 -12.17 8.54 -16.40
C PRO A 23 -11.60 7.12 -16.60
N LEU A 24 -11.53 6.35 -15.50
CA LEU A 24 -10.90 5.02 -15.46
C LEU A 24 -11.56 4.03 -16.44
N ASP A 25 -12.86 4.16 -16.67
CA ASP A 25 -13.57 3.35 -17.67
C ASP A 25 -13.00 3.57 -19.08
N ARG A 26 -12.75 4.81 -19.47
CA ARG A 26 -12.15 5.13 -20.78
C ARG A 26 -10.69 4.69 -20.84
N ILE A 27 -9.91 4.96 -19.78
CA ILE A 27 -8.50 4.57 -19.69
C ILE A 27 -8.36 3.05 -19.77
N SER A 28 -9.21 2.31 -19.08
CA SER A 28 -9.16 0.84 -19.06
C SER A 28 -9.48 0.17 -20.39
N ARG A 29 -10.15 0.89 -21.28
CA ARG A 29 -10.53 0.40 -22.63
C ARG A 29 -9.62 0.92 -23.73
N GLU A 30 -8.66 1.78 -23.41
CA GLU A 30 -7.75 2.35 -24.40
C GLU A 30 -6.79 1.29 -24.96
N PRO A 31 -6.86 0.94 -26.25
CA PRO A 31 -6.05 -0.14 -26.81
C PRO A 31 -4.55 0.08 -26.71
N SER A 32 -4.10 1.35 -26.79
CA SER A 32 -2.69 1.73 -26.64
C SER A 32 -2.12 1.44 -25.25
N LEU A 33 -2.99 1.33 -24.24
CA LEU A 33 -2.63 1.04 -22.86
C LEU A 33 -2.82 -0.45 -22.48
N GLY A 34 -3.25 -1.30 -23.39
CA GLY A 34 -3.58 -2.71 -23.11
C GLY A 34 -2.42 -3.55 -22.56
N SER A 35 -1.17 -3.11 -22.76
CA SER A 35 0.04 -3.73 -22.19
C SER A 35 0.68 -2.92 -21.06
N THR A 36 0.07 -1.79 -20.68
CA THR A 36 0.56 -0.88 -19.65
C THR A 36 -0.17 -1.14 -18.35
N LYS A 37 0.55 -1.37 -17.25
CA LYS A 37 -0.06 -1.61 -15.93
C LYS A 37 -0.69 -0.32 -15.41
N ILE A 38 -1.95 -0.39 -15.00
CA ILE A 38 -2.69 0.75 -14.45
C ILE A 38 -3.13 0.42 -13.03
N PHE A 39 -2.63 1.18 -12.07
CA PHE A 39 -2.97 1.06 -10.65
C PHE A 39 -3.90 2.20 -10.27
N SER A 40 -4.97 1.92 -9.53
CA SER A 40 -5.83 2.95 -8.95
C SER A 40 -6.63 2.41 -7.77
N ASP A 41 -6.94 3.28 -6.80
CA ASP A 41 -7.84 3.03 -5.68
C ASP A 41 -9.30 3.34 -6.02
N ASP A 42 -9.56 4.16 -7.05
CA ASP A 42 -10.89 4.66 -7.44
C ASP A 42 -11.60 3.76 -8.48
N TYR A 43 -11.16 2.52 -8.71
CA TYR A 43 -11.90 1.61 -9.58
C TYR A 43 -13.27 1.26 -9.00
N LYS A 44 -14.32 1.71 -9.66
CA LYS A 44 -15.68 1.26 -9.37
C LYS A 44 -15.84 -0.20 -9.75
N ASN A 45 -16.70 -0.91 -9.01
CA ASN A 45 -16.92 -2.34 -9.23
C ASN A 45 -17.42 -2.64 -10.66
N ASP A 46 -18.15 -1.74 -11.28
CA ASP A 46 -18.63 -1.87 -12.65
C ASP A 46 -17.49 -1.86 -13.67
N VAL A 47 -16.44 -1.02 -13.47
CA VAL A 47 -15.26 -1.01 -14.35
C VAL A 47 -14.51 -2.33 -14.29
N LEU A 48 -14.40 -2.93 -13.11
CA LEU A 48 -13.68 -4.18 -12.90
C LEU A 48 -14.53 -5.42 -13.24
N SER A 49 -15.85 -5.37 -13.04
CA SER A 49 -16.77 -6.48 -13.23
C SER A 49 -17.30 -6.63 -14.67
N PHE A 50 -17.15 -5.63 -15.52
CA PHE A 50 -17.66 -5.70 -16.89
C PHE A 50 -16.99 -6.85 -17.64
N GLU A 51 -17.79 -7.83 -18.08
CA GLU A 51 -17.38 -8.84 -19.06
C GLU A 51 -17.13 -8.16 -20.40
N THR A 52 -15.91 -7.72 -20.63
CA THR A 52 -15.52 -7.17 -21.92
C THR A 52 -14.73 -8.21 -22.71
N LYS A 53 -14.86 -8.17 -24.02
CA LYS A 53 -14.07 -8.93 -24.99
C LYS A 53 -12.54 -8.70 -24.84
N TYR A 54 -12.15 -7.70 -24.05
CA TYR A 54 -10.76 -7.31 -23.82
C TYR A 54 -10.31 -7.74 -22.41
N SER A 55 -9.11 -8.31 -22.33
CA SER A 55 -8.48 -8.66 -21.06
C SER A 55 -8.21 -7.41 -20.25
N LYS A 56 -8.58 -7.41 -18.96
CA LYS A 56 -8.28 -6.35 -17.98
C LYS A 56 -7.06 -6.71 -17.11
N LYS A 57 -6.26 -7.68 -17.51
CA LYS A 57 -5.08 -8.14 -16.75
C LYS A 57 -4.03 -7.06 -16.50
N HIS A 58 -4.12 -5.93 -17.18
CA HIS A 58 -3.28 -4.76 -16.98
C HIS A 58 -3.81 -3.80 -15.89
N LEU A 59 -5.04 -4.05 -15.37
CA LEU A 59 -5.64 -3.22 -14.32
C LEU A 59 -5.35 -3.80 -12.94
N PHE A 60 -4.98 -2.96 -12.00
CA PHE A 60 -4.65 -3.35 -10.64
C PHE A 60 -5.36 -2.45 -9.63
N ARG A 61 -6.16 -3.07 -8.76
CA ARG A 61 -6.78 -2.37 -7.65
C ARG A 61 -5.75 -2.10 -6.56
N TYR A 62 -5.51 -0.83 -6.31
CA TYR A 62 -4.62 -0.32 -5.29
C TYR A 62 -5.47 0.13 -4.09
N ASP A 63 -5.54 -0.67 -3.05
CA ASP A 63 -6.31 -0.36 -1.86
C ASP A 63 -5.62 -0.90 -0.60
N SER A 64 -5.99 -0.33 0.55
CA SER A 64 -5.47 -0.71 1.87
C SER A 64 -6.08 -1.98 2.46
N GLY A 65 -6.71 -2.82 1.62
CA GLY A 65 -7.42 -4.02 2.07
C GLY A 65 -6.57 -5.00 2.87
N LEU A 66 -5.28 -5.19 2.53
CA LEU A 66 -4.37 -6.02 3.33
C LEU A 66 -3.80 -5.23 4.52
N MET A 67 -3.45 -3.95 4.32
CA MET A 67 -2.72 -3.13 5.27
C MET A 67 -3.45 -2.99 6.62
N TYR A 68 -4.72 -2.60 6.60
CA TYR A 68 -5.46 -2.34 7.84
C TYR A 68 -5.69 -3.59 8.69
N PRO A 69 -6.20 -4.72 8.16
CA PRO A 69 -6.33 -5.95 8.94
C PRO A 69 -5.00 -6.45 9.49
N LEU A 70 -3.91 -6.35 8.73
CA LEU A 70 -2.58 -6.73 9.15
C LEU A 70 -2.11 -5.89 10.35
N ARG A 71 -2.16 -4.56 10.23
CA ARG A 71 -1.73 -3.64 11.29
C ARG A 71 -2.57 -3.78 12.56
N LYS A 72 -3.89 -3.89 12.43
CA LYS A 72 -4.79 -4.12 13.57
C LYS A 72 -4.46 -5.40 14.30
N LEU A 73 -4.25 -6.50 13.56
CA LEU A 73 -3.92 -7.79 14.14
C LEU A 73 -2.57 -7.76 14.88
N GLN A 74 -1.54 -7.14 14.26
CA GLN A 74 -0.21 -7.08 14.85
C GLN A 74 -0.13 -6.14 16.06
N ASN A 75 -0.91 -5.07 16.06
CA ASN A 75 -0.88 -4.04 17.10
C ASN A 75 -1.97 -4.23 18.17
N HIS A 76 -2.54 -5.45 18.26
CA HIS A 76 -3.50 -5.85 19.29
C HIS A 76 -4.77 -4.96 19.32
N MET A 77 -5.18 -4.47 18.17
CA MET A 77 -6.41 -3.73 17.99
C MET A 77 -7.54 -4.68 17.56
N ASP A 78 -8.78 -4.17 17.53
CA ASP A 78 -9.93 -4.93 17.06
C ASP A 78 -9.76 -5.34 15.58
N GLY A 79 -9.07 -6.45 15.38
CA GLY A 79 -8.75 -7.04 14.08
C GLY A 79 -9.14 -8.51 14.06
N SER A 80 -9.68 -8.95 12.93
CA SER A 80 -10.07 -10.34 12.70
C SER A 80 -8.98 -11.07 11.93
N ILE A 81 -8.51 -12.22 12.48
CA ILE A 81 -7.63 -13.13 11.75
C ILE A 81 -8.28 -13.67 10.48
N ILE A 82 -9.61 -13.79 10.48
CA ILE A 82 -10.38 -14.24 9.32
C ILE A 82 -10.35 -13.17 8.23
N ASP A 83 -10.52 -11.90 8.59
CA ASP A 83 -10.45 -10.78 7.62
C ASP A 83 -9.05 -10.67 7.04
N PHE A 84 -8.02 -10.76 7.86
CA PHE A 84 -6.65 -10.80 7.41
C PHE A 84 -6.39 -11.96 6.43
N ALA A 85 -6.79 -13.18 6.79
CA ALA A 85 -6.65 -14.34 5.93
C ALA A 85 -7.43 -14.21 4.62
N ASN A 86 -8.62 -13.59 4.65
CA ASN A 86 -9.40 -13.31 3.45
C ASN A 86 -8.69 -12.29 2.54
N MET A 87 -8.04 -11.29 3.12
CA MET A 87 -7.27 -10.31 2.33
C MET A 87 -6.01 -10.94 1.72
N MET A 88 -5.32 -11.82 2.44
CA MET A 88 -4.15 -12.53 1.90
C MET A 88 -4.48 -13.40 0.68
N LYS A 89 -5.63 -14.05 0.68
CA LYS A 89 -6.06 -14.98 -0.40
C LYS A 89 -6.96 -14.36 -1.46
N ARG A 90 -7.27 -13.06 -1.37
CA ARG A 90 -8.18 -12.42 -2.31
C ARG A 90 -7.62 -12.46 -3.74
N GLN A 91 -8.47 -12.81 -4.67
CA GLN A 91 -8.15 -12.89 -6.09
C GLN A 91 -9.30 -12.36 -6.93
N ALA A 92 -8.99 -11.89 -8.13
CA ALA A 92 -9.97 -11.61 -9.15
C ALA A 92 -9.53 -12.26 -10.48
N VAL A 93 -10.51 -12.69 -11.28
CA VAL A 93 -10.24 -13.40 -12.55
C VAL A 93 -9.70 -12.45 -13.61
N SER A 94 -10.17 -11.20 -13.61
CA SER A 94 -9.97 -10.25 -14.70
C SER A 94 -9.00 -9.11 -14.38
N TYR A 95 -8.64 -8.88 -13.12
CA TYR A 95 -7.74 -7.82 -12.69
C TYR A 95 -6.86 -8.29 -11.54
N GLY A 96 -5.86 -7.51 -11.16
CA GLY A 96 -4.99 -7.79 -10.01
C GLY A 96 -5.31 -6.95 -8.77
N TYR A 97 -4.81 -7.39 -7.62
CA TYR A 97 -4.72 -6.60 -6.42
C TYR A 97 -3.27 -6.21 -6.15
N VAL A 98 -3.05 -5.01 -5.65
CA VAL A 98 -1.77 -4.58 -5.07
C VAL A 98 -1.87 -4.72 -3.57
N ASN A 99 -0.94 -5.46 -2.98
CA ASN A 99 -0.86 -5.68 -1.54
C ASN A 99 0.35 -4.96 -0.96
N PHE A 100 0.14 -4.23 0.13
CA PHE A 100 1.18 -3.53 0.85
C PHE A 100 0.87 -3.47 2.35
N ALA A 101 1.91 -3.37 3.17
CA ALA A 101 1.81 -3.11 4.61
C ALA A 101 2.06 -1.63 4.95
N ALA A 102 2.84 -0.93 4.10
CA ALA A 102 3.04 0.50 4.07
C ALA A 102 3.15 0.97 2.62
N ASN A 103 2.91 2.24 2.39
CA ASN A 103 3.04 2.90 1.09
C ASN A 103 3.51 4.35 1.30
N ASN A 104 3.51 5.15 0.24
CA ASN A 104 3.91 6.56 0.27
C ASN A 104 2.93 7.51 0.99
N ASN A 105 1.79 7.00 1.48
CA ASN A 105 0.84 7.75 2.30
C ASN A 105 0.82 7.17 3.70
N GLY A 106 1.23 7.93 4.69
CA GLY A 106 1.25 7.47 6.07
C GLY A 106 2.64 7.03 6.53
N PHE A 107 2.68 6.29 7.63
CA PHE A 107 3.92 5.83 8.24
C PHE A 107 4.71 4.87 7.36
N THR A 108 6.05 4.98 7.41
CA THR A 108 6.94 3.89 7.02
C THR A 108 6.63 2.63 7.83
N LEU A 109 7.05 1.47 7.35
CA LEU A 109 6.74 0.24 8.07
C LEU A 109 7.38 0.19 9.46
N MET A 110 8.58 0.77 9.63
CA MET A 110 9.22 0.88 10.94
C MET A 110 8.46 1.83 11.87
N ASP A 111 7.93 2.93 11.34
CA ASP A 111 7.19 3.91 12.13
C ASP A 111 5.84 3.37 12.61
N VAL A 112 5.19 2.49 11.84
CA VAL A 112 3.98 1.76 12.29
C VAL A 112 4.19 1.03 13.61
N TYR A 113 5.41 0.55 13.88
CA TYR A 113 5.77 -0.19 15.10
C TYR A 113 6.62 0.61 16.06
N SER A 114 6.78 1.92 15.83
CA SER A 114 7.61 2.81 16.65
C SER A 114 6.86 4.00 17.21
N TYR A 115 5.74 4.36 16.60
CA TYR A 115 4.97 5.54 16.97
C TYR A 115 3.50 5.19 17.19
N SER A 116 2.94 5.63 18.32
CA SER A 116 1.49 5.52 18.59
C SER A 116 0.72 6.66 17.94
N GLU A 117 1.36 7.82 17.77
CA GLU A 117 0.77 9.03 17.19
C GLU A 117 1.69 9.58 16.08
N LYS A 118 1.11 10.37 15.18
CA LYS A 118 1.87 11.04 14.12
C LYS A 118 2.62 12.26 14.66
N HIS A 119 3.80 12.50 14.12
CA HIS A 119 4.71 13.57 14.51
C HIS A 119 4.98 14.52 13.33
N ASN A 120 3.94 15.23 12.85
CA ASN A 120 3.99 16.08 11.66
C ASN A 120 4.18 17.58 11.99
N LEU A 121 4.56 17.94 13.21
CA LEU A 121 4.66 19.36 13.62
C LEU A 121 5.62 20.16 12.74
N ASP A 122 6.70 19.54 12.27
CA ASP A 122 7.71 20.18 11.44
C ASP A 122 7.19 20.56 10.05
N ASN A 123 6.06 19.97 9.62
CA ASN A 123 5.40 20.32 8.37
C ASN A 123 4.69 21.70 8.43
N GLY A 124 4.57 22.31 9.61
CA GLY A 124 3.98 23.64 9.79
C GLY A 124 2.45 23.66 9.77
N GLU A 125 1.79 22.52 9.72
CA GLU A 125 0.32 22.40 9.67
C GLU A 125 -0.32 22.05 11.03
N GLY A 126 0.45 22.13 12.12
CA GLY A 126 -0.03 21.86 13.47
C GLY A 126 -0.46 20.41 13.69
N ASN A 127 0.22 19.46 13.05
CA ASN A 127 -0.06 18.01 13.11
C ASN A 127 -1.44 17.60 12.58
N ARG A 128 -2.06 18.42 11.72
CA ARG A 128 -3.40 18.15 11.13
C ARG A 128 -3.32 17.40 9.80
N ASP A 129 -2.19 17.46 9.14
CA ASP A 129 -1.84 16.80 7.89
C ASP A 129 -1.57 15.30 8.07
N GLY A 130 -1.44 14.58 6.96
CA GLY A 130 -1.18 13.15 6.94
C GLY A 130 -2.34 12.26 7.41
N GLU A 131 -2.09 10.96 7.49
CA GLU A 131 -3.11 9.96 7.83
C GLU A 131 -3.41 9.94 9.34
N ASN A 132 -4.69 9.82 9.71
CA ASN A 132 -5.12 9.72 11.10
C ASN A 132 -5.33 8.26 11.56
N TYR A 133 -5.60 7.34 10.63
CA TYR A 133 -5.88 5.93 10.92
C TYR A 133 -4.65 5.06 10.65
N ASN A 134 -3.59 5.26 11.43
CA ASN A 134 -2.33 4.54 11.24
C ASN A 134 -2.37 3.09 11.73
N PHE A 135 -3.22 2.78 12.73
CA PHE A 135 -3.25 1.50 13.42
C PHE A 135 -1.86 1.05 13.88
N SER A 136 -1.12 2.01 14.42
CA SER A 136 0.27 1.88 14.84
C SER A 136 0.40 1.68 16.36
N HIS A 137 1.57 1.21 16.82
CA HIS A 137 1.85 1.02 18.24
C HIS A 137 3.36 1.16 18.51
N ASN A 138 3.73 1.84 19.61
CA ASN A 138 5.12 2.16 19.94
C ASN A 138 5.87 1.04 20.70
N TYR A 139 5.17 0.00 21.15
CA TYR A 139 5.73 -1.13 21.91
C TYR A 139 6.49 -0.71 23.18
N GLY A 140 5.99 0.32 23.87
CA GLY A 140 6.47 0.79 25.16
C GLY A 140 7.47 1.95 25.12
N TRP A 141 7.80 2.46 23.92
CA TRP A 141 8.64 3.64 23.76
C TRP A 141 8.30 4.37 22.45
N GLU A 142 7.95 5.64 22.57
CA GLU A 142 7.62 6.44 21.38
C GLU A 142 8.91 6.83 20.64
N GLY A 143 9.00 6.44 19.38
CA GLY A 143 10.11 6.77 18.49
C GLY A 143 11.38 5.92 18.69
N GLU A 144 12.52 6.54 18.39
CA GLU A 144 13.82 5.88 18.44
C GLU A 144 14.18 5.40 19.86
N THR A 145 14.75 4.21 19.96
CA THR A 145 15.17 3.62 21.24
C THR A 145 16.43 2.77 21.09
N LYS A 146 17.20 2.66 22.18
CA LYS A 146 18.34 1.74 22.28
C LYS A 146 17.99 0.45 23.03
N ASN A 147 16.75 0.30 23.46
CA ASN A 147 16.30 -0.91 24.15
C ASN A 147 16.22 -2.09 23.17
N LYS A 148 17.12 -3.06 23.37
CA LYS A 148 17.23 -4.23 22.47
C LYS A 148 15.98 -5.09 22.44
N GLN A 149 15.21 -5.16 23.54
CA GLN A 149 13.98 -5.95 23.58
C GLN A 149 12.90 -5.29 22.71
N ILE A 150 12.71 -3.97 22.84
CA ILE A 150 11.77 -3.20 22.02
C ILE A 150 12.15 -3.30 20.54
N LEU A 151 13.44 -3.07 20.22
CA LEU A 151 13.93 -3.18 18.84
C LEU A 151 13.71 -4.57 18.25
N SER A 152 13.91 -5.63 19.04
CA SER A 152 13.66 -7.01 18.59
C SER A 152 12.20 -7.23 18.26
N VAL A 153 11.26 -6.75 19.09
CA VAL A 153 9.81 -6.89 18.85
C VAL A 153 9.41 -6.11 17.60
N ARG A 154 9.83 -4.85 17.46
CA ARG A 154 9.56 -4.05 16.27
C ARG A 154 10.05 -4.72 15.00
N ALA A 155 11.28 -5.23 15.02
CA ALA A 155 11.88 -5.94 13.88
C ALA A 155 11.13 -7.23 13.52
N GLN A 156 10.58 -7.95 14.49
CA GLN A 156 9.73 -9.12 14.24
C GLN A 156 8.44 -8.70 13.52
N HIS A 157 7.79 -7.62 13.95
CA HIS A 157 6.57 -7.12 13.32
C HIS A 157 6.81 -6.63 11.89
N VAL A 158 7.91 -5.89 11.64
CA VAL A 158 8.30 -5.48 10.28
C VAL A 158 8.51 -6.70 9.38
N ARG A 159 9.27 -7.70 9.83
CA ARG A 159 9.52 -8.93 9.05
C ARG A 159 8.23 -9.69 8.76
N LEU A 160 7.33 -9.78 9.75
CA LEU A 160 6.02 -10.44 9.56
C LEU A 160 5.17 -9.67 8.53
N ALA A 161 5.17 -8.35 8.57
CA ALA A 161 4.44 -7.52 7.62
C ALA A 161 4.97 -7.66 6.20
N LEU A 162 6.30 -7.67 6.02
CA LEU A 162 6.95 -7.93 4.73
C LEU A 162 6.61 -9.34 4.23
N ALA A 163 6.70 -10.36 5.09
CA ALA A 163 6.35 -11.72 4.74
C ALA A 163 4.88 -11.85 4.33
N ALA A 164 3.96 -11.24 5.09
CA ALA A 164 2.53 -11.23 4.76
C ALA A 164 2.26 -10.57 3.41
N THR A 165 2.92 -9.44 3.12
CA THR A 165 2.82 -8.76 1.82
C THR A 165 3.31 -9.63 0.67
N LEU A 166 4.47 -10.27 0.82
CA LEU A 166 5.10 -11.09 -0.23
C LEU A 166 4.38 -12.43 -0.46
N LEU A 167 3.78 -13.00 0.58
CA LEU A 167 3.10 -14.30 0.51
C LEU A 167 1.61 -14.19 0.17
N SER A 168 1.05 -12.97 0.15
CA SER A 168 -0.34 -12.75 -0.23
C SER A 168 -0.54 -12.93 -1.74
N GLN A 169 -1.74 -13.36 -2.12
CA GLN A 169 -2.12 -13.44 -3.53
C GLN A 169 -2.23 -12.03 -4.12
N GLY A 170 -1.62 -11.80 -5.28
CA GLY A 170 -1.61 -10.51 -5.96
C GLY A 170 -0.21 -9.98 -6.20
N VAL A 171 -0.07 -8.68 -6.38
CA VAL A 171 1.21 -8.01 -6.63
C VAL A 171 1.69 -7.36 -5.33
N PRO A 172 2.84 -7.78 -4.78
CA PRO A 172 3.40 -7.12 -3.62
C PRO A 172 3.96 -5.74 -4.00
N LEU A 173 3.69 -4.74 -3.16
CA LEU A 173 4.30 -3.43 -3.21
C LEU A 173 5.04 -3.20 -1.90
N LEU A 174 6.30 -2.82 -1.99
CA LEU A 174 7.13 -2.44 -0.86
C LEU A 174 7.51 -0.97 -0.99
N LEU A 175 7.37 -0.23 0.10
CA LEU A 175 7.94 1.11 0.19
C LEU A 175 9.46 0.97 0.30
N ALA A 176 10.19 1.66 -0.57
CA ALA A 176 11.65 1.59 -0.60
C ALA A 176 12.24 2.04 0.75
N GLY A 177 13.07 1.20 1.33
CA GLY A 177 13.67 1.41 2.65
C GLY A 177 13.01 0.63 3.78
N ASP A 178 11.78 0.13 3.61
CA ASP A 178 11.11 -0.68 4.64
C ASP A 178 11.88 -1.95 4.98
N GLU A 179 12.55 -2.55 4.00
CA GLU A 179 13.46 -3.70 4.18
C GLU A 179 14.68 -3.37 5.03
N GLY A 180 15.08 -2.11 5.06
CA GLY A 180 16.17 -1.56 5.85
C GLY A 180 15.75 -0.92 7.17
N PHE A 181 14.48 -1.05 7.56
CA PHE A 181 13.90 -0.42 8.75
C PHE A 181 13.96 1.12 8.69
N ASN A 182 13.73 1.70 7.52
CA ASN A 182 13.67 3.14 7.35
C ASN A 182 12.59 3.78 8.23
N SER A 183 12.93 4.89 8.87
CA SER A 183 12.02 5.71 9.67
C SER A 183 11.99 7.14 9.13
N GLN A 184 10.85 7.79 9.26
CA GLN A 184 10.64 9.22 9.03
C GLN A 184 10.33 9.94 10.34
N ASP A 185 10.81 9.38 11.46
CA ASP A 185 10.65 9.94 12.82
C ASP A 185 9.19 10.21 13.20
N GLY A 186 8.28 9.35 12.72
CA GLY A 186 6.85 9.48 12.94
C GLY A 186 6.16 10.55 12.10
N ASN A 187 6.85 11.13 11.13
CA ASN A 187 6.21 11.97 10.11
C ASN A 187 5.53 11.06 9.07
N ASN A 188 4.23 11.26 8.87
CA ASN A 188 3.41 10.40 8.02
C ASN A 188 2.75 11.15 6.85
N ASN A 189 3.32 12.29 6.44
CA ASN A 189 2.85 13.09 5.30
C ASN A 189 3.96 13.41 4.31
#